data_08c94e8f339c68293241efc36f1c9896
#
_entry.id   08c94e8f339c68293241efc36f1c9896
#
_cell.length_a   1.000
_cell.length_b   1.000
_cell.length_c   1.000
_cell.angle_alpha   90.00
_cell.angle_beta   90.00
_cell.angle_gamma   90.00
#
_symmetry.space_group_name_H-M   'P 1'
#
loop_
_entity.id
_entity.type
_entity.pdbx_description
1 polymer ?
#
loop_
_entity_poly.entity_id
_entity_poly.type
_entity_poly.pdbx_seq_one_letter_code
_entity_poly.pdbx_strand_id
1 'polypeptide(L)'
;MYGQLVQRYQQYVFTLVLRFTDNREDAEEISQDIFVKAYRSLADFRGEAKFSTWLYTIVRTSSITFLRKKKLETTSIDNERTQVSLENRESSFNADLVEQKSRHAVVNAAIRLLSPDDGQLITLFYKAEQSLEEIGRIMGYEPNTVKVKLHRARHRLKEKLEKNFNFELNSY
;
A
#
# COMPACT_ATOMS: atom_id res chain seq x y z
N MET A 1 -6.44 -2.47 26.34
CA MET A 1 -7.06 -3.14 25.17
C MET A 1 -6.71 -2.45 23.84
N TYR A 2 -6.98 -1.13 23.62
CA TYR A 2 -6.66 -0.46 22.34
C TYR A 2 -5.16 -0.42 22.00
N GLY A 3 -4.27 -0.18 22.97
CA GLY A 3 -2.83 -0.22 22.76
C GLY A 3 -2.29 -1.54 22.17
N GLN A 4 -2.91 -2.66 22.49
CA GLN A 4 -2.55 -3.95 21.91
C GLN A 4 -2.94 -4.03 20.42
N LEU A 5 -4.07 -3.42 20.02
CA LEU A 5 -4.44 -3.31 18.63
C LEU A 5 -3.45 -2.44 17.85
N VAL A 6 -3.03 -1.31 18.42
CA VAL A 6 -2.01 -0.44 17.83
C VAL A 6 -0.72 -1.23 17.63
N GLN A 7 -0.19 -1.90 18.66
CA GLN A 7 1.03 -2.70 18.57
C GLN A 7 0.93 -3.78 17.49
N ARG A 8 -0.22 -4.46 17.40
CA ARG A 8 -0.44 -5.53 16.43
C ARG A 8 -0.51 -5.02 14.98
N TYR A 9 -1.10 -3.85 14.76
CA TYR A 9 -1.39 -3.36 13.41
C TYR A 9 -0.51 -2.18 12.97
N GLN A 10 0.37 -1.63 13.81
CA GLN A 10 1.20 -0.47 13.46
C GLN A 10 2.06 -0.71 12.22
N GLN A 11 2.73 -1.85 12.13
CA GLN A 11 3.56 -2.20 10.98
C GLN A 11 2.71 -2.36 9.71
N TYR A 12 1.54 -2.97 9.83
CA TYR A 12 0.58 -3.13 8.73
C TYR A 12 0.11 -1.78 8.21
N VAL A 13 -0.37 -0.90 9.08
CA VAL A 13 -0.83 0.46 8.72
C VAL A 13 0.30 1.26 8.09
N PHE A 14 1.46 1.32 8.72
CA PHE A 14 2.62 2.06 8.22
C PHE A 14 3.04 1.59 6.81
N THR A 15 3.14 0.27 6.59
CA THR A 15 3.50 -0.29 5.28
C THR A 15 2.50 0.09 4.20
N LEU A 16 1.21 0.09 4.52
CA LEU A 16 0.16 0.49 3.59
C LEU A 16 0.23 1.99 3.27
N VAL A 17 0.34 2.83 4.30
CA VAL A 17 0.41 4.29 4.14
C VAL A 17 1.65 4.70 3.33
N LEU A 18 2.80 4.12 3.63
CA LEU A 18 4.05 4.40 2.91
C LEU A 18 3.94 4.16 1.40
N ARG A 19 3.02 3.28 0.97
CA ARG A 19 2.76 3.03 -0.46
C ARG A 19 1.93 4.12 -1.12
N PHE A 20 1.11 4.82 -0.33
CA PHE A 20 0.33 5.94 -0.84
C PHE A 20 1.16 7.22 -0.90
N THR A 21 2.10 7.41 0.04
CA THR A 21 2.77 8.69 0.23
C THR A 21 4.17 8.75 -0.39
N ASP A 22 4.83 7.61 -0.57
CA ASP A 22 6.24 7.51 -0.98
C ASP A 22 7.23 8.28 -0.08
N ASN A 23 6.75 8.86 1.04
CA ASN A 23 7.51 9.64 2.00
C ASN A 23 7.31 9.07 3.40
N ARG A 24 8.41 8.83 4.10
CA ARG A 24 8.40 8.23 5.43
C ARG A 24 7.77 9.14 6.49
N GLU A 25 8.07 10.44 6.45
CA GLU A 25 7.54 11.42 7.42
C GLU A 25 6.02 11.55 7.28
N ASP A 26 5.54 11.71 6.04
CA ASP A 26 4.11 11.70 5.74
C ASP A 26 3.45 10.38 6.20
N ALA A 27 4.12 9.25 6.00
CA ALA A 27 3.59 7.95 6.40
C ALA A 27 3.49 7.80 7.92
N GLU A 28 4.43 8.33 8.69
CA GLU A 28 4.40 8.35 10.14
C GLU A 28 3.24 9.22 10.64
N GLU A 29 3.08 10.45 10.12
CA GLU A 29 2.00 11.37 10.47
C GLU A 29 0.62 10.75 10.18
N ILE A 30 0.41 10.27 8.96
CA ILE A 30 -0.88 9.68 8.55
C ILE A 30 -1.18 8.42 9.35
N SER A 31 -0.18 7.61 9.67
CA SER A 31 -0.38 6.39 10.47
C SER A 31 -0.88 6.72 11.87
N GLN A 32 -0.38 7.77 12.50
CA GLN A 32 -0.87 8.26 13.79
C GLN A 32 -2.33 8.71 13.68
N ASP A 33 -2.66 9.54 12.69
CA ASP A 33 -4.02 10.01 12.42
C ASP A 33 -5.00 8.85 12.17
N ILE A 34 -4.56 7.81 11.46
CA ILE A 34 -5.37 6.61 11.21
C ILE A 34 -5.73 5.92 12.51
N PHE A 35 -4.78 5.75 13.44
CA PHE A 35 -5.09 5.13 14.73
C PHE A 35 -6.01 6.00 15.59
N VAL A 36 -5.87 7.33 15.55
CA VAL A 36 -6.82 8.23 16.23
C VAL A 36 -8.22 8.08 15.66
N LYS A 37 -8.37 8.03 14.33
CA LYS A 37 -9.66 7.83 13.66
C LYS A 37 -10.23 6.45 13.96
N ALA A 38 -9.39 5.40 13.88
CA ALA A 38 -9.79 4.04 14.22
C ALA A 38 -10.28 3.93 15.67
N TYR A 39 -9.63 4.60 16.60
CA TYR A 39 -10.08 4.66 17.99
C TYR A 39 -11.47 5.29 18.13
N ARG A 40 -11.69 6.43 17.48
CA ARG A 40 -12.98 7.16 17.53
C ARG A 40 -14.12 6.35 16.88
N SER A 41 -13.82 5.60 15.83
CA SER A 41 -14.81 4.79 15.09
C SER A 41 -14.90 3.34 15.56
N LEU A 42 -14.15 2.96 16.61
CA LEU A 42 -14.10 1.58 17.07
C LEU A 42 -15.47 1.09 17.58
N ALA A 43 -16.26 1.99 18.16
CA ALA A 43 -17.62 1.68 18.63
C ALA A 43 -18.56 1.30 17.47
N ASP A 44 -18.29 1.79 16.26
CA ASP A 44 -19.09 1.52 15.06
C ASP A 44 -18.67 0.23 14.35
N PHE A 45 -17.57 -0.40 14.79
CA PHE A 45 -17.10 -1.66 14.22
C PHE A 45 -18.03 -2.81 14.60
N ARG A 46 -18.85 -3.26 13.65
CA ARG A 46 -19.87 -4.28 13.87
C ARG A 46 -19.37 -5.73 13.78
N GLY A 47 -18.11 -5.95 13.45
CA GLY A 47 -17.56 -7.32 13.28
C GLY A 47 -18.03 -8.05 12.01
N GLU A 48 -18.70 -7.37 11.08
CA GLU A 48 -19.16 -7.95 9.82
C GLU A 48 -18.04 -8.30 8.83
N ALA A 49 -16.86 -7.76 9.06
CA ALA A 49 -15.63 -8.05 8.35
C ALA A 49 -14.47 -8.21 9.34
N LYS A 50 -13.33 -8.73 8.88
CA LYS A 50 -12.12 -8.76 9.71
C LYS A 50 -11.73 -7.33 10.11
N PHE A 51 -11.18 -7.17 11.31
CA PHE A 51 -10.70 -5.88 11.79
C PHE A 51 -9.67 -5.25 10.83
N SER A 52 -8.79 -6.05 10.24
CA SER A 52 -7.81 -5.59 9.23
C SER A 52 -8.48 -4.98 8.00
N THR A 53 -9.59 -5.55 7.54
CA THR A 53 -10.38 -5.05 6.40
C THR A 53 -11.02 -3.70 6.72
N TRP A 54 -11.63 -3.60 7.91
CA TRP A 54 -12.20 -2.34 8.38
C TRP A 54 -11.13 -1.26 8.57
N LEU A 55 -10.00 -1.59 9.21
CA LEU A 55 -8.88 -0.68 9.40
C LEU A 55 -8.31 -0.21 8.06
N TYR A 56 -8.26 -1.09 7.06
CA TYR A 56 -7.80 -0.73 5.71
C TYR A 56 -8.67 0.34 5.06
N THR A 57 -9.99 0.33 5.27
CA THR A 57 -10.87 1.40 4.74
C THR A 57 -10.51 2.76 5.31
N ILE A 58 -10.12 2.81 6.59
CA ILE A 58 -9.64 4.03 7.25
C ILE A 58 -8.29 4.46 6.68
N VAL A 59 -7.36 3.50 6.48
CA VAL A 59 -6.06 3.76 5.86
C VAL A 59 -6.24 4.39 4.48
N ARG A 60 -7.05 3.77 3.63
CA ARG A 60 -7.30 4.24 2.26
C ARG A 60 -7.89 5.64 2.23
N THR A 61 -8.97 5.87 2.96
CA THR A 61 -9.66 7.17 2.97
C THR A 61 -8.78 8.29 3.54
N SER A 62 -8.03 8.02 4.60
CA SER A 62 -7.12 8.99 5.20
C SER A 62 -5.96 9.33 4.26
N SER A 63 -5.33 8.33 3.64
CA SER A 63 -4.23 8.53 2.70
C SER A 63 -4.67 9.31 1.45
N ILE A 64 -5.82 8.98 0.86
CA ILE A 64 -6.36 9.73 -0.29
C ILE A 64 -6.67 11.18 0.08
N THR A 65 -7.27 11.41 1.25
CA THR A 65 -7.60 12.76 1.73
C THR A 65 -6.33 13.59 1.93
N PHE A 66 -5.30 13.01 2.54
CA PHE A 66 -4.01 13.66 2.74
C PHE A 66 -3.35 14.04 1.41
N LEU A 67 -3.27 13.10 0.47
CA LEU A 67 -2.68 13.34 -0.85
C LEU A 67 -3.43 14.43 -1.63
N ARG A 68 -4.76 14.45 -1.53
CA ARG A 68 -5.57 15.52 -2.14
C ARG A 68 -5.26 16.87 -1.53
N LYS A 69 -5.18 16.95 -0.20
CA LYS A 69 -4.83 18.19 0.51
C LYS A 69 -3.44 18.67 0.12
N LYS A 70 -2.43 17.79 0.16
CA LYS A 70 -1.05 18.09 -0.21
C LYS A 70 -0.94 18.58 -1.66
N LYS A 71 -1.69 17.97 -2.59
CA LYS A 71 -1.73 18.41 -3.99
C LYS A 71 -2.31 19.82 -4.14
N LEU A 72 -3.35 20.16 -3.40
CA LEU A 72 -3.94 21.51 -3.41
C LEU A 72 -2.96 22.56 -2.85
N GLU A 73 -2.23 22.23 -1.79
CA GLU A 73 -1.21 23.10 -1.21
C GLU A 73 -0.03 23.31 -2.17
N THR A 74 0.40 22.25 -2.89
CA THR A 74 1.50 22.33 -3.86
C THR A 74 1.12 23.10 -5.12
N THR A 75 -0.16 23.08 -5.50
CA THR A 75 -0.65 23.85 -6.68
C THR A 75 -0.74 25.36 -6.39
N SER A 76 -0.73 25.74 -5.11
CA SER A 76 -0.70 27.15 -4.68
C SER A 76 0.71 27.73 -4.58
N ILE A 77 1.75 26.93 -4.67
CA ILE A 77 3.15 27.35 -4.62
C ILE A 77 3.87 26.73 -5.83
N ASP A 78 4.01 27.55 -6.86
CA ASP A 78 4.79 27.46 -8.07
C ASP A 78 5.78 26.30 -8.25
N ASN A 79 5.72 25.70 -9.45
CA ASN A 79 6.78 25.09 -10.25
C ASN A 79 8.20 25.12 -9.64
N GLU A 80 8.71 23.97 -9.21
CA GLU A 80 10.02 23.43 -9.58
C GLU A 80 10.41 22.22 -8.73
N ARG A 81 10.79 21.16 -9.46
CA ARG A 81 11.69 20.09 -9.04
C ARG A 81 11.38 19.33 -7.73
N THR A 82 10.98 18.09 -7.89
CA THR A 82 11.51 17.07 -6.99
C THR A 82 11.76 15.75 -7.73
N GLN A 83 12.98 15.62 -8.21
CA GLN A 83 13.61 14.33 -8.39
C GLN A 83 13.77 13.71 -7.00
N VAL A 84 13.10 12.64 -6.73
CA VAL A 84 13.27 11.90 -5.48
C VAL A 84 14.54 11.10 -5.55
N SER A 85 15.51 11.55 -4.76
CA SER A 85 16.74 10.85 -4.47
C SER A 85 16.46 9.57 -3.70
N LEU A 86 16.81 8.44 -4.28
CA LEU A 86 16.88 7.16 -3.60
C LEU A 86 18.13 7.15 -2.73
N GLU A 87 18.05 7.61 -1.50
CA GLU A 87 19.12 7.40 -0.54
C GLU A 87 19.02 6.01 0.08
N ASN A 88 19.95 5.15 -0.35
CA ASN A 88 20.34 3.92 0.30
C ASN A 88 20.82 4.21 1.72
N ARG A 89 20.21 3.59 2.73
CA ARG A 89 20.86 3.34 4.01
C ARG A 89 21.22 1.87 4.09
N GLU A 90 22.51 1.64 3.93
CA GLU A 90 23.17 0.37 4.21
C GLU A 90 22.98 -0.02 5.67
N SER A 91 22.56 -1.24 5.89
CA SER A 91 22.80 -1.97 7.11
C SER A 91 23.20 -3.38 6.73
N SER A 92 24.40 -3.72 7.06
CA SER A 92 25.14 -4.92 6.70
C SER A 92 24.57 -6.21 7.30
N PHE A 93 24.92 -7.32 6.66
CA PHE A 93 24.87 -8.73 7.04
C PHE A 93 23.62 -9.52 6.66
N ASN A 94 23.70 -10.12 5.50
CA ASN A 94 23.41 -11.48 5.02
C ASN A 94 23.10 -11.41 3.53
N ALA A 95 23.89 -12.05 2.69
CA ALA A 95 23.74 -12.02 1.24
C ALA A 95 22.32 -12.44 0.79
N ASP A 96 21.76 -13.46 1.42
CA ASP A 96 20.39 -13.90 1.13
C ASP A 96 19.31 -12.88 1.56
N LEU A 97 19.51 -12.19 2.67
CA LEU A 97 18.61 -11.13 3.13
C LEU A 97 18.72 -9.86 2.27
N VAL A 98 19.93 -9.57 1.75
CA VAL A 98 20.15 -8.45 0.83
C VAL A 98 19.50 -8.74 -0.51
N GLU A 99 19.63 -9.96 -1.02
CA GLU A 99 18.99 -10.36 -2.27
C GLU A 99 17.45 -10.38 -2.16
N GLN A 100 16.90 -10.89 -1.07
CA GLN A 100 15.46 -10.82 -0.79
C GLN A 100 14.97 -9.38 -0.64
N LYS A 101 15.70 -8.53 0.08
CA LYS A 101 15.35 -7.10 0.20
C LYS A 101 15.42 -6.39 -1.15
N SER A 102 16.40 -6.71 -1.98
CA SER A 102 16.53 -6.18 -3.34
C SER A 102 15.37 -6.62 -4.22
N ARG A 103 15.01 -7.90 -4.22
CA ARG A 103 13.84 -8.43 -4.97
C ARG A 103 12.53 -7.77 -4.51
N HIS A 104 12.33 -7.61 -3.19
CA HIS A 104 11.14 -6.93 -2.66
C HIS A 104 11.10 -5.45 -3.05
N ALA A 105 12.25 -4.77 -3.08
CA ALA A 105 12.33 -3.37 -3.53
C ALA A 105 11.94 -3.24 -5.00
N VAL A 106 12.44 -4.13 -5.87
CA VAL A 106 12.09 -4.16 -7.30
C VAL A 106 10.60 -4.40 -7.51
N VAL A 107 10.01 -5.40 -6.83
CA VAL A 107 8.57 -5.68 -6.93
C VAL A 107 7.75 -4.48 -6.44
N ASN A 108 8.15 -3.85 -5.35
CA ASN A 108 7.47 -2.65 -4.84
C ASN A 108 7.55 -1.48 -5.84
N ALA A 109 8.72 -1.27 -6.45
CA ALA A 109 8.90 -0.24 -7.48
C ALA A 109 8.02 -0.54 -8.71
N ALA A 110 7.93 -1.79 -9.15
CA ALA A 110 7.05 -2.18 -10.26
C ALA A 110 5.56 -1.97 -9.94
N ILE A 111 5.13 -2.26 -8.69
CA ILE A 111 3.74 -2.00 -8.25
C ILE A 111 3.41 -0.50 -8.31
N ARG A 112 4.37 0.39 -8.02
CA ARG A 112 4.17 1.85 -8.14
C ARG A 112 3.94 2.32 -9.57
N LEU A 113 4.44 1.58 -10.56
CA LEU A 113 4.23 1.88 -11.98
C LEU A 113 2.87 1.39 -12.51
N LEU A 114 2.09 0.68 -11.70
CA LEU A 114 0.72 0.30 -12.03
C LEU A 114 -0.25 1.47 -11.83
N SER A 115 -1.44 1.34 -12.42
CA SER A 115 -2.53 2.23 -12.06
C SER A 115 -2.85 2.11 -10.56
N PRO A 116 -3.39 3.17 -9.92
CA PRO A 116 -3.76 3.13 -8.51
C PRO A 116 -4.64 1.93 -8.15
N ASP A 117 -5.64 1.61 -8.98
CA ASP A 117 -6.55 0.48 -8.78
C ASP A 117 -5.82 -0.87 -8.86
N ASP A 118 -4.96 -1.07 -9.86
CA ASP A 118 -4.21 -2.31 -10.01
C ASP A 118 -3.20 -2.53 -8.88
N GLY A 119 -2.48 -1.47 -8.51
CA GLY A 119 -1.55 -1.50 -7.39
C GLY A 119 -2.24 -1.82 -6.07
N GLN A 120 -3.45 -1.27 -5.87
CA GLN A 120 -4.27 -1.55 -4.71
C GLN A 120 -4.75 -3.01 -4.68
N LEU A 121 -5.23 -3.54 -5.79
CA LEU A 121 -5.63 -4.95 -5.92
C LEU A 121 -4.50 -5.90 -5.56
N ILE A 122 -3.32 -5.69 -6.14
CA ILE A 122 -2.13 -6.49 -5.85
C ILE A 122 -1.75 -6.41 -4.37
N THR A 123 -1.79 -5.20 -3.80
CA THR A 123 -1.46 -5.00 -2.39
C THR A 123 -2.43 -5.69 -1.45
N LEU A 124 -3.73 -5.54 -1.69
CA LEU A 124 -4.77 -6.16 -0.87
C LEU A 124 -4.67 -7.68 -0.90
N PHE A 125 -4.48 -8.25 -2.08
CA PHE A 125 -4.45 -9.70 -2.25
C PHE A 125 -3.17 -10.32 -1.67
N TYR A 126 -1.98 -9.80 -2.03
CA TYR A 126 -0.71 -10.45 -1.68
C TYR A 126 -0.08 -10.01 -0.37
N LYS A 127 -0.37 -8.79 0.11
CA LYS A 127 0.26 -8.29 1.32
C LYS A 127 -0.70 -8.18 2.49
N ALA A 128 -1.94 -7.86 2.22
CA ALA A 128 -2.98 -7.80 3.24
C ALA A 128 -3.74 -9.13 3.36
N GLU A 129 -3.45 -10.12 2.50
CA GLU A 129 -4.04 -11.47 2.49
C GLU A 129 -5.57 -11.44 2.54
N GLN A 130 -6.18 -10.44 1.84
CA GLN A 130 -7.62 -10.30 1.78
C GLN A 130 -8.22 -11.28 0.77
N SER A 131 -9.40 -11.82 1.10
CA SER A 131 -10.18 -12.63 0.16
C SER A 131 -10.76 -11.79 -0.99
N LEU A 132 -11.20 -12.43 -2.07
CA LEU A 132 -11.82 -11.71 -3.19
C LEU A 132 -13.09 -10.99 -2.77
N GLU A 133 -13.84 -11.55 -1.82
CA GLU A 133 -15.05 -10.97 -1.24
C GLU A 133 -14.72 -9.71 -0.42
N GLU A 134 -13.67 -9.78 0.40
CA GLU A 134 -13.20 -8.64 1.20
C GLU A 134 -12.68 -7.52 0.31
N ILE A 135 -11.89 -7.85 -0.72
CA ILE A 135 -11.42 -6.89 -1.72
C ILE A 135 -12.61 -6.26 -2.46
N GLY A 136 -13.60 -7.06 -2.82
CA GLY A 136 -14.84 -6.60 -3.46
C GLY A 136 -15.56 -5.54 -2.61
N ARG A 137 -15.72 -5.79 -1.31
CA ARG A 137 -16.31 -4.83 -0.36
C ARG A 137 -15.50 -3.54 -0.24
N ILE A 138 -14.16 -3.66 -0.20
CA ILE A 138 -13.25 -2.51 -0.07
C ILE A 138 -13.31 -1.62 -1.33
N MET A 139 -13.31 -2.24 -2.50
CA MET A 139 -13.17 -1.54 -3.78
C MET A 139 -14.52 -1.28 -4.48
N GLY A 140 -15.62 -1.80 -3.94
CA GLY A 140 -16.95 -1.65 -4.54
C GLY A 140 -17.15 -2.52 -5.78
N TYR A 141 -16.55 -3.71 -5.83
CA TYR A 141 -16.67 -4.65 -6.94
C TYR A 141 -17.29 -5.97 -6.50
N GLU A 142 -17.97 -6.64 -7.41
CA GLU A 142 -18.34 -8.04 -7.24
C GLU A 142 -17.09 -8.95 -7.20
N PRO A 143 -17.08 -10.05 -6.42
CA PRO A 143 -15.91 -10.94 -6.28
C PRO A 143 -15.38 -11.47 -7.61
N ASN A 144 -16.25 -11.80 -8.55
CA ASN A 144 -15.87 -12.23 -9.90
C ASN A 144 -15.17 -11.12 -10.68
N THR A 145 -15.60 -9.88 -10.51
CA THR A 145 -14.95 -8.70 -11.11
C THR A 145 -13.56 -8.50 -10.51
N VAL A 146 -13.42 -8.66 -9.19
CA VAL A 146 -12.11 -8.62 -8.50
C VAL A 146 -11.17 -9.67 -9.07
N LYS A 147 -11.62 -10.90 -9.26
CA LYS A 147 -10.83 -12.00 -9.85
C LYS A 147 -10.28 -11.62 -11.22
N VAL A 148 -11.13 -11.12 -12.11
CA VAL A 148 -10.74 -10.70 -13.47
C VAL A 148 -9.77 -9.52 -13.44
N LYS A 149 -10.05 -8.50 -12.63
CA LYS A 149 -9.18 -7.34 -12.48
C LYS A 149 -7.83 -7.72 -11.89
N LEU A 150 -7.79 -8.60 -10.89
CA LEU A 150 -6.57 -9.10 -10.28
C LEU A 150 -5.70 -9.88 -11.29
N HIS A 151 -6.31 -10.70 -12.14
CA HIS A 151 -5.61 -11.39 -13.22
C HIS A 151 -4.94 -10.39 -14.18
N ARG A 152 -5.67 -9.36 -14.60
CA ARG A 152 -5.14 -8.31 -15.49
C ARG A 152 -4.04 -7.49 -14.80
N ALA A 153 -4.21 -7.16 -13.52
CA ALA A 153 -3.21 -6.44 -12.74
C ALA A 153 -1.90 -7.21 -12.61
N ARG A 154 -1.97 -8.55 -12.41
CA ARG A 154 -0.79 -9.44 -12.42
C ARG A 154 -0.06 -9.40 -13.75
N HIS A 155 -0.80 -9.45 -14.84
CA HIS A 155 -0.20 -9.41 -16.19
C HIS A 155 0.55 -8.09 -16.42
N ARG A 156 -0.07 -6.97 -16.07
CA ARG A 156 0.57 -5.64 -16.15
C ARG A 156 1.78 -5.52 -15.22
N LEU A 157 1.72 -6.11 -14.02
CA LEU A 157 2.87 -6.14 -13.10
C LEU A 157 4.03 -6.91 -13.72
N LYS A 158 3.76 -8.08 -14.33
CA LYS A 158 4.76 -8.86 -15.05
C LYS A 158 5.42 -8.04 -16.16
N GLU A 159 4.64 -7.39 -17.01
CA GLU A 159 5.14 -6.52 -18.08
C GLU A 159 6.02 -5.37 -17.53
N LYS A 160 5.63 -4.77 -16.41
CA LYS A 160 6.43 -3.71 -15.77
C LYS A 160 7.75 -4.23 -15.20
N LEU A 161 7.75 -5.43 -14.61
CA LEU A 161 8.95 -6.08 -14.10
C LEU A 161 9.92 -6.41 -15.24
N GLU A 162 9.45 -7.02 -16.31
CA GLU A 162 10.27 -7.38 -17.47
C GLU A 162 10.83 -6.14 -18.17
N LYS A 163 9.98 -5.14 -18.42
CA LYS A 163 10.37 -3.95 -19.20
C LYS A 163 11.30 -2.99 -18.45
N ASN A 164 11.10 -2.80 -17.16
CA ASN A 164 11.80 -1.74 -16.42
C ASN A 164 12.91 -2.25 -15.52
N PHE A 165 12.92 -3.55 -15.19
CA PHE A 165 13.86 -4.10 -14.20
C PHE A 165 14.65 -5.30 -14.72
N ASN A 166 14.52 -5.68 -15.99
CA ASN A 166 15.15 -6.89 -16.59
C ASN A 166 14.94 -8.15 -15.73
N PHE A 167 13.78 -8.22 -15.08
CA PHE A 167 13.47 -9.30 -14.16
C PHE A 167 12.91 -10.46 -14.98
N GLU A 168 13.74 -11.47 -15.28
CA GLU A 168 13.29 -12.72 -15.88
C GLU A 168 12.48 -13.50 -14.85
N LEU A 169 11.18 -13.48 -14.99
CA LEU A 169 10.29 -14.39 -14.28
C LEU A 169 10.40 -15.75 -14.96
N ASN A 170 11.24 -16.63 -14.43
CA ASN A 170 11.22 -18.03 -14.81
C ASN A 170 9.79 -18.54 -14.68
N SER A 171 9.20 -18.93 -15.80
CA SER A 171 7.86 -19.49 -15.88
C SER A 171 7.85 -20.82 -15.12
N TYR A 172 7.17 -20.88 -13.98
CA TYR A 172 6.69 -22.09 -13.38
C TYR A 172 5.25 -22.33 -13.76
#